data_fbb522a690d2ca8eaecacb6ab9f7bdf4
#
_entry.id   fbb522a690d2ca8eaecacb6ab9f7bdf4
#
_cell.length_a   1.000
_cell.length_b   1.000
_cell.length_c   1.000
_cell.angle_alpha   90.00
_cell.angle_beta   90.00
_cell.angle_gamma   90.00
#
_symmetry.space_group_name_H-M   'P 1'
#
loop_
_entity.id
_entity.type
_entity.pdbx_description
1 polymer ?
#
loop_
_entity_poly.entity_id
_entity_poly.type
_entity_poly.pdbx_seq_one_letter_code
_entity_poly.pdbx_strand_id
1 'polypeptide(L)'
;MCYRSVLTTPKQAVIEWFNAVGDDVPEQPPRRNIRPTQPLVAVRSANGQRRLSLLRWAFTPHWYKALNDGPPIMNARAETIAAKPAFADAVRHRRCLIPADGYYEWTSSEDDGGKDPWFIHAAGGQVMGFAGIWQAWRSPDGVLYEGCAIVTTAANARMSNLHARMPLVISPENYALWLGEAGHGAARLMQPGAEELLDYHRVDRAINGAKTDDRDFTRPLIASGNPRATANL
;
A
#
# COMPACT_ATOMS: atom_id res chain seq x y z
N MET A 1 7.32 -8.28 -1.27
CA MET A 1 6.52 -7.46 -0.32
C MET A 1 6.40 -6.06 -0.90
N CYS A 2 5.22 -5.46 -0.84
CA CYS A 2 4.92 -4.13 -1.38
C CYS A 2 5.90 -3.07 -0.83
N TYR A 3 6.78 -2.55 -1.68
CA TYR A 3 7.74 -1.48 -1.37
C TYR A 3 7.61 -0.28 -2.30
N ARG A 4 6.66 -0.31 -3.21
CA ARG A 4 6.35 0.77 -4.13
C ARG A 4 4.84 0.86 -4.33
N SER A 5 4.24 2.00 -3.99
CA SER A 5 2.80 2.24 -4.10
C SER A 5 2.51 3.35 -5.10
N VAL A 6 1.30 3.35 -5.63
CA VAL A 6 0.80 4.35 -6.57
C VAL A 6 -0.48 4.95 -6.01
N LEU A 7 -0.58 6.27 -6.03
CA LEU A 7 -1.82 7.01 -5.79
C LEU A 7 -1.85 8.22 -6.72
N THR A 8 -2.60 8.12 -7.78
CA THR A 8 -2.85 9.19 -8.76
C THR A 8 -4.28 9.72 -8.69
N THR A 9 -5.16 8.97 -8.01
CA THR A 9 -6.53 9.38 -7.73
C THR A 9 -6.51 10.71 -6.98
N PRO A 10 -7.22 11.75 -7.49
CA PRO A 10 -7.28 13.08 -6.86
C PRO A 10 -7.80 13.01 -5.42
N LYS A 11 -7.31 13.90 -4.57
CA LYS A 11 -7.70 13.99 -3.15
C LYS A 11 -9.21 14.00 -2.96
N GLN A 12 -9.95 14.77 -3.76
CA GLN A 12 -11.40 14.86 -3.64
C GLN A 12 -12.07 13.50 -3.90
N ALA A 13 -11.64 12.75 -4.90
CA ALA A 13 -12.16 11.41 -5.18
C ALA A 13 -11.83 10.42 -4.06
N VAL A 14 -10.63 10.53 -3.43
CA VAL A 14 -10.28 9.74 -2.23
C VAL A 14 -11.20 10.08 -1.07
N ILE A 15 -11.47 11.37 -0.82
CA ILE A 15 -12.42 11.84 0.21
C ILE A 15 -13.79 11.20 0.01
N GLU A 16 -14.32 11.26 -1.20
CA GLU A 16 -15.65 10.72 -1.54
C GLU A 16 -15.68 9.19 -1.40
N TRP A 17 -14.67 8.49 -1.96
CA TRP A 17 -14.59 7.03 -1.92
C TRP A 17 -14.53 6.46 -0.50
N PHE A 18 -13.76 7.10 0.37
CA PHE A 18 -13.59 6.63 1.75
C PHE A 18 -14.58 7.27 2.73
N ASN A 19 -15.48 8.15 2.26
CA ASN A 19 -16.38 8.94 3.10
C ASN A 19 -15.61 9.64 4.25
N ALA A 20 -14.61 10.44 3.87
CA ALA A 20 -13.68 11.08 4.78
C ALA A 20 -13.77 12.62 4.67
N VAL A 21 -13.12 13.32 5.59
CA VAL A 21 -12.78 14.74 5.46
C VAL A 21 -11.28 14.90 5.31
N GLY A 22 -10.82 15.92 4.63
CA GLY A 22 -9.40 16.05 4.27
C GLY A 22 -8.89 17.49 4.26
N ASP A 23 -9.52 18.41 4.98
CA ASP A 23 -9.19 19.83 4.97
C ASP A 23 -7.74 20.10 5.43
N ASP A 24 -7.26 19.34 6.38
CA ASP A 24 -5.92 19.47 6.97
C ASP A 24 -4.79 18.84 6.11
N VAL A 25 -5.13 18.12 5.03
CA VAL A 25 -4.14 17.49 4.15
C VAL A 25 -3.99 18.31 2.87
N PRO A 26 -2.81 18.83 2.55
CA PRO A 26 -2.60 19.56 1.30
C PRO A 26 -2.87 18.69 0.08
N GLU A 27 -3.25 19.31 -1.04
CA GLU A 27 -3.36 18.62 -2.32
C GLU A 27 -2.03 17.93 -2.65
N GLN A 28 -2.11 16.68 -3.07
CA GLN A 28 -0.93 15.91 -3.45
C GLN A 28 -0.90 15.77 -4.99
N PRO A 29 0.25 15.97 -5.63
CA PRO A 29 0.38 15.63 -7.04
C PRO A 29 0.18 14.13 -7.24
N PRO A 30 -0.17 13.68 -8.46
CA PRO A 30 -0.22 12.26 -8.77
C PRO A 30 1.09 11.55 -8.43
N ARG A 31 1.03 10.55 -7.55
CA ARG A 31 2.19 9.82 -7.05
C ARG A 31 2.24 8.43 -7.69
N ARG A 32 3.19 8.24 -8.62
CA ARG A 32 3.32 6.99 -9.40
C ARG A 32 4.40 6.05 -8.91
N ASN A 33 5.15 6.46 -7.87
CA ASN A 33 6.29 5.70 -7.37
C ASN A 33 6.58 6.05 -5.90
N ILE A 34 5.58 5.92 -5.03
CA ILE A 34 5.75 6.17 -3.59
C ILE A 34 6.64 5.09 -3.01
N ARG A 35 7.69 5.48 -2.30
CA ARG A 35 8.72 4.60 -1.75
C ARG A 35 8.72 4.62 -0.22
N PRO A 36 9.34 3.62 0.41
CA PRO A 36 9.58 3.62 1.86
C PRO A 36 10.10 4.95 2.36
N THR A 37 9.67 5.33 3.54
CA THR A 37 9.96 6.58 4.27
C THR A 37 9.31 7.84 3.72
N GLN A 38 8.72 7.80 2.55
CA GLN A 38 7.92 8.91 2.02
C GLN A 38 6.53 8.97 2.67
N PRO A 39 5.85 10.13 2.62
CA PRO A 39 4.47 10.24 3.10
C PRO A 39 3.51 9.43 2.22
N LEU A 40 2.59 8.72 2.87
CA LEU A 40 1.40 8.10 2.33
C LEU A 40 0.17 8.84 2.81
N VAL A 41 -0.82 8.99 1.95
CA VAL A 41 -2.18 9.34 2.38
C VAL A 41 -2.75 8.16 3.16
N ALA A 42 -3.36 8.44 4.30
CA ALA A 42 -4.03 7.46 5.12
C ALA A 42 -5.39 7.99 5.58
N VAL A 43 -6.37 7.11 5.69
CA VAL A 43 -7.67 7.38 6.29
C VAL A 43 -7.69 6.83 7.69
N ARG A 44 -7.85 7.68 8.68
CA ARG A 44 -8.02 7.32 10.10
C ARG A 44 -9.44 7.65 10.54
N SER A 45 -9.95 6.93 11.54
CA SER A 45 -11.22 7.27 12.18
C SER A 45 -10.98 7.78 13.59
N ALA A 46 -11.62 8.89 13.93
CA ALA A 46 -11.64 9.46 15.25
C ALA A 46 -13.01 10.06 15.53
N ASN A 47 -13.61 9.71 16.68
CA ASN A 47 -14.95 10.19 17.09
C ASN A 47 -16.03 9.95 16.01
N GLY A 48 -15.98 8.80 15.34
CA GLY A 48 -16.93 8.43 14.29
C GLY A 48 -16.76 9.17 12.96
N GLN A 49 -15.72 9.98 12.82
CA GLN A 49 -15.42 10.69 11.56
C GLN A 49 -14.12 10.19 10.96
N ARG A 50 -14.16 9.83 9.68
CA ARG A 50 -12.96 9.50 8.90
C ARG A 50 -12.25 10.77 8.46
N ARG A 51 -10.93 10.80 8.60
CA ARG A 51 -10.09 11.93 8.21
C ARG A 51 -8.89 11.45 7.42
N LEU A 52 -8.53 12.22 6.39
CA LEU A 52 -7.23 12.03 5.73
C LEU A 52 -6.10 12.48 6.66
N SER A 53 -4.96 11.85 6.48
CA SER A 53 -3.71 12.17 7.19
C SER A 53 -2.55 11.85 6.27
N LEU A 54 -1.41 12.50 6.46
CA LEU A 54 -0.15 12.10 5.84
C LEU A 54 0.68 11.35 6.89
N LEU A 55 0.97 10.09 6.63
CA LEU A 55 1.79 9.25 7.50
C LEU A 55 3.09 8.87 6.80
N ARG A 56 4.20 8.92 7.49
CA ARG A 56 5.46 8.40 6.98
C ARG A 56 5.34 6.89 6.75
N TRP A 57 5.66 6.38 5.57
CA TRP A 57 5.69 4.94 5.32
C TRP A 57 6.92 4.29 5.95
N ALA A 58 6.92 4.28 7.23
CA ALA A 58 7.84 3.58 8.12
C ALA A 58 7.27 3.66 9.53
N PHE A 59 6.80 2.54 10.03
CA PHE A 59 6.32 2.42 11.40
C PHE A 59 7.50 2.46 12.36
N THR A 60 7.43 3.30 13.40
CA THR A 60 8.48 3.44 14.41
C THR A 60 7.96 2.88 15.74
N PRO A 61 8.49 1.76 16.24
CA PRO A 61 8.14 1.24 17.56
C PRO A 61 8.39 2.28 18.66
N HIS A 62 7.55 2.29 19.71
CA HIS A 62 7.62 3.31 20.77
C HIS A 62 8.94 3.30 21.56
N TRP A 63 9.66 2.18 21.60
CA TRP A 63 10.93 2.04 22.30
C TRP A 63 12.16 2.47 21.50
N TYR A 64 12.00 2.83 20.22
CA TYR A 64 13.10 3.35 19.42
C TYR A 64 13.61 4.67 19.98
N LYS A 65 14.93 4.84 20.03
CA LYS A 65 15.59 6.05 20.49
C LYS A 65 15.79 7.09 19.39
N ALA A 66 15.73 6.65 18.13
CA ALA A 66 15.82 7.50 16.94
C ALA A 66 14.95 6.91 15.81
N LEU A 67 14.62 7.72 14.80
CA LEU A 67 13.84 7.26 13.63
C LEU A 67 14.53 6.14 12.84
N ASN A 68 15.84 6.04 12.94
CA ASN A 68 16.71 5.07 12.28
C ASN A 68 17.38 4.09 13.25
N ASP A 69 16.82 3.90 14.43
CA ASP A 69 17.32 2.94 15.45
C ASP A 69 17.21 1.46 15.01
N GLY A 70 16.65 1.25 13.85
CA GLY A 70 16.55 -0.04 13.16
C GLY A 70 16.10 0.15 11.71
N PRO A 71 15.99 -0.95 10.95
CA PRO A 71 15.50 -0.86 9.58
C PRO A 71 14.07 -0.33 9.56
N PRO A 72 13.70 0.48 8.54
CA PRO A 72 12.35 1.00 8.44
C PRO A 72 11.33 -0.13 8.28
N ILE A 73 10.29 -0.10 9.11
CA ILE A 73 9.24 -1.12 9.13
C ILE A 73 8.09 -0.65 8.23
N MET A 74 8.03 -1.12 6.99
CA MET A 74 7.02 -0.75 6.02
C MET A 74 5.80 -1.66 6.02
N ASN A 75 5.98 -2.92 6.48
CA ASN A 75 4.93 -3.93 6.42
C ASN A 75 4.82 -4.70 7.74
N ALA A 76 3.59 -5.10 8.09
CA ALA A 76 3.29 -5.96 9.22
C ALA A 76 2.51 -7.18 8.74
N ARG A 77 2.94 -8.40 9.14
CA ARG A 77 2.27 -9.64 8.74
C ARG A 77 1.01 -9.86 9.58
N ALA A 78 -0.15 -10.01 8.95
CA ALA A 78 -1.43 -10.25 9.58
C ALA A 78 -1.39 -11.44 10.56
N GLU A 79 -0.70 -12.51 10.20
CA GLU A 79 -0.63 -13.75 10.97
C GLU A 79 0.05 -13.57 12.33
N THR A 80 0.93 -12.59 12.46
CA THR A 80 1.71 -12.38 13.69
C THR A 80 1.54 -11.00 14.30
N ILE A 81 0.77 -10.11 13.67
CA ILE A 81 0.66 -8.69 14.03
C ILE A 81 0.20 -8.49 15.47
N ALA A 82 -0.77 -9.30 15.93
CA ALA A 82 -1.32 -9.20 17.27
C ALA A 82 -0.39 -9.73 18.38
N ALA A 83 0.57 -10.59 18.02
CA ALA A 83 1.53 -11.20 18.96
C ALA A 83 2.84 -10.40 19.04
N LYS A 84 3.22 -9.65 17.98
CA LYS A 84 4.47 -8.89 17.98
C LYS A 84 4.34 -7.61 18.82
N PRO A 85 5.20 -7.38 19.83
CA PRO A 85 5.14 -6.19 20.70
C PRO A 85 5.11 -4.87 19.93
N ALA A 86 5.84 -4.79 18.80
CA ALA A 86 5.86 -3.58 17.95
C ALA A 86 4.49 -3.18 17.42
N PHE A 87 3.59 -4.15 17.19
CA PHE A 87 2.34 -3.93 16.45
C PHE A 87 1.09 -4.18 17.30
N ALA A 88 1.21 -4.95 18.39
CA ALA A 88 0.07 -5.46 19.14
C ALA A 88 -0.90 -4.38 19.62
N ASP A 89 -0.39 -3.24 20.06
CA ASP A 89 -1.21 -2.11 20.49
C ASP A 89 -1.78 -1.34 19.29
N ALA A 90 -0.96 -1.12 18.25
CA ALA A 90 -1.39 -0.42 17.04
C ALA A 90 -2.50 -1.15 16.29
N VAL A 91 -2.44 -2.48 16.17
CA VAL A 91 -3.50 -3.26 15.50
C VAL A 91 -4.82 -3.28 16.28
N ARG A 92 -4.79 -3.03 17.58
CA ARG A 92 -6.00 -2.92 18.40
C ARG A 92 -6.62 -1.52 18.34
N HIS A 93 -5.81 -0.47 18.32
CA HIS A 93 -6.25 0.90 18.60
C HIS A 93 -5.94 1.92 17.50
N ARG A 94 -5.02 1.62 16.59
CA ARG A 94 -4.52 2.57 15.60
C ARG A 94 -4.44 1.94 14.21
N ARG A 95 -5.61 1.48 13.74
CA ARG A 95 -5.79 1.02 12.38
C ARG A 95 -6.08 2.21 11.46
N CYS A 96 -5.67 2.09 10.20
CA CYS A 96 -5.97 3.05 9.15
C CYS A 96 -6.19 2.30 7.83
N LEU A 97 -6.74 2.99 6.85
CA LEU A 97 -6.74 2.55 5.46
C LEU A 97 -5.72 3.40 4.69
N ILE A 98 -5.00 2.78 3.78
CA ILE A 98 -4.04 3.45 2.91
C ILE A 98 -4.60 3.37 1.48
N PRO A 99 -5.12 4.48 0.94
CA PRO A 99 -5.58 4.56 -0.44
C PRO A 99 -4.44 4.26 -1.42
N ALA A 100 -4.70 3.42 -2.41
CA ALA A 100 -3.76 3.11 -3.47
C ALA A 100 -4.49 2.75 -4.77
N ASP A 101 -4.00 3.27 -5.90
CA ASP A 101 -4.45 2.83 -7.22
C ASP A 101 -3.77 1.51 -7.61
N GLY A 102 -2.60 1.24 -7.02
CA GLY A 102 -1.85 0.02 -7.24
C GLY A 102 -0.52 -0.01 -6.49
N TYR A 103 0.22 -1.08 -6.75
CA TYR A 103 1.57 -1.25 -6.21
C TYR A 103 2.42 -2.07 -7.19
N TYR A 104 3.74 -2.05 -6.98
CA TYR A 104 4.65 -2.82 -7.81
C TYR A 104 5.24 -3.99 -7.02
N GLU A 105 5.41 -5.11 -7.72
CA GLU A 105 6.20 -6.27 -7.29
C GLU A 105 7.15 -6.71 -8.41
N TRP A 106 8.13 -7.53 -8.05
CA TRP A 106 9.18 -7.96 -8.95
C TRP A 106 9.35 -9.47 -8.93
N THR A 107 9.38 -10.06 -10.12
CA THR A 107 9.84 -11.43 -10.31
C THR A 107 11.30 -11.44 -10.80
N SER A 108 11.96 -12.58 -10.67
CA SER A 108 13.23 -12.79 -11.37
C SER A 108 12.94 -12.98 -12.86
N SER A 109 13.75 -12.36 -13.69
CA SER A 109 13.67 -12.57 -15.14
C SER A 109 14.36 -13.89 -15.52
N GLU A 110 13.71 -14.65 -16.40
CA GLU A 110 14.28 -15.87 -16.97
C GLU A 110 15.32 -15.56 -18.06
N ASP A 111 15.19 -14.40 -18.71
CA ASP A 111 16.03 -14.05 -19.89
C ASP A 111 17.45 -13.61 -19.51
N ASP A 112 17.62 -12.87 -18.41
CA ASP A 112 18.88 -12.21 -18.08
C ASP A 112 19.22 -12.21 -16.59
N GLY A 113 18.44 -12.90 -15.76
CA GLY A 113 18.59 -12.94 -14.30
C GLY A 113 18.27 -11.58 -13.60
N GLY A 114 17.81 -10.59 -14.34
CA GLY A 114 17.38 -9.30 -13.82
C GLY A 114 16.08 -9.37 -13.07
N LYS A 115 15.42 -8.20 -12.93
CA LYS A 115 14.12 -8.07 -12.25
C LYS A 115 13.07 -7.53 -13.21
N ASP A 116 11.98 -8.27 -13.34
CA ASP A 116 10.80 -7.90 -14.10
C ASP A 116 9.77 -7.26 -13.19
N PRO A 117 9.45 -5.99 -13.39
CA PRO A 117 8.44 -5.29 -12.60
C PRO A 117 7.03 -5.57 -13.11
N TRP A 118 6.11 -5.71 -12.17
CA TRP A 118 4.69 -5.89 -12.40
C TRP A 118 3.92 -4.80 -11.65
N PHE A 119 2.94 -4.20 -12.31
CA PHE A 119 1.97 -3.31 -11.69
C PHE A 119 0.73 -4.09 -11.35
N ILE A 120 0.34 -4.06 -10.07
CA ILE A 120 -0.82 -4.74 -9.52
C ILE A 120 -1.84 -3.68 -9.12
N HIS A 121 -3.09 -3.85 -9.53
CA HIS A 121 -4.17 -2.90 -9.32
C HIS A 121 -5.50 -3.63 -9.07
N ALA A 122 -6.54 -2.90 -8.65
CA ALA A 122 -7.89 -3.48 -8.59
C ALA A 122 -8.36 -3.89 -9.99
N ALA A 123 -8.96 -5.08 -10.12
CA ALA A 123 -9.46 -5.58 -11.41
C ALA A 123 -10.50 -4.65 -12.04
N GLY A 124 -11.30 -3.94 -11.23
CA GLY A 124 -12.25 -2.92 -11.68
C GLY A 124 -11.66 -1.51 -11.84
N GLY A 125 -10.35 -1.32 -11.63
CA GLY A 125 -9.68 -0.04 -11.79
C GLY A 125 -9.96 1.00 -10.68
N GLN A 126 -10.74 0.65 -9.65
CA GLN A 126 -11.06 1.56 -8.53
C GLN A 126 -9.88 1.70 -7.56
N VAL A 127 -9.86 2.79 -6.79
CA VAL A 127 -8.91 2.95 -5.69
C VAL A 127 -9.14 1.90 -4.61
N MET A 128 -8.05 1.28 -4.14
CA MET A 128 -8.07 0.27 -3.08
C MET A 128 -7.81 0.90 -1.72
N GLY A 129 -8.35 0.26 -0.67
CA GLY A 129 -8.00 0.55 0.72
C GLY A 129 -7.09 -0.55 1.27
N PHE A 130 -5.77 -0.32 1.32
CA PHE A 130 -4.89 -1.25 2.03
C PHE A 130 -5.07 -1.11 3.53
N ALA A 131 -5.19 -2.23 4.23
CA ALA A 131 -5.15 -2.24 5.68
C ALA A 131 -3.80 -1.71 6.16
N GLY A 132 -3.84 -0.77 7.08
CA GLY A 132 -2.66 -0.19 7.71
C GLY A 132 -2.78 -0.13 9.22
N ILE A 133 -1.65 -0.05 9.88
CA ILE A 133 -1.52 0.34 11.28
C ILE A 133 -0.60 1.54 11.37
N TRP A 134 -0.81 2.39 12.36
CA TRP A 134 0.00 3.58 12.55
C TRP A 134 0.46 3.76 13.99
N GLN A 135 1.51 4.55 14.19
CA GLN A 135 2.09 4.88 15.49
C GLN A 135 2.55 6.33 15.49
N ALA A 136 2.22 7.03 16.55
CA ALA A 136 2.86 8.28 16.91
C ALA A 136 4.11 7.98 17.76
N TRP A 137 5.25 8.48 17.36
CA TRP A 137 6.50 8.36 18.07
C TRP A 137 7.09 9.75 18.32
N ARG A 138 7.50 10.01 19.55
CA ARG A 138 8.11 11.28 19.93
C ARG A 138 9.61 11.10 20.09
N SER A 139 10.37 11.90 19.34
CA SER A 139 11.82 11.90 19.43
C SER A 139 12.32 12.50 20.76
N PRO A 140 13.57 12.25 21.14
CA PRO A 140 14.15 12.82 22.37
C PRO A 140 14.13 14.36 22.43
N ASP A 141 14.18 15.04 21.30
CA ASP A 141 14.06 16.49 21.15
C ASP A 141 12.60 16.99 21.10
N GLY A 142 11.62 16.09 21.32
CA GLY A 142 10.21 16.43 21.46
C GLY A 142 9.40 16.46 20.16
N VAL A 143 10.01 16.22 18.99
CA VAL A 143 9.32 16.23 17.72
C VAL A 143 8.42 14.98 17.57
N LEU A 144 7.18 15.19 17.17
CA LEU A 144 6.22 14.10 16.94
C LEU A 144 6.29 13.63 15.50
N TYR A 145 6.49 12.33 15.32
CA TYR A 145 6.46 11.65 14.02
C TYR A 145 5.32 10.64 14.00
N GLU A 146 4.50 10.66 12.96
CA GLU A 146 3.47 9.67 12.73
C GLU A 146 3.88 8.79 11.55
N GLY A 147 4.00 7.49 11.82
CA GLY A 147 4.41 6.52 10.83
C GLY A 147 3.43 5.36 10.71
N CYS A 148 3.41 4.71 9.55
CA CYS A 148 2.52 3.58 9.28
C CYS A 148 3.26 2.39 8.68
N ALA A 149 2.62 1.21 8.80
CA ALA A 149 2.96 0.00 8.09
C ALA A 149 1.72 -0.56 7.38
N ILE A 150 1.91 -1.07 6.16
CA ILE A 150 0.86 -1.81 5.44
C ILE A 150 0.78 -3.21 6.03
N VAL A 151 -0.45 -3.66 6.32
CA VAL A 151 -0.69 -5.05 6.74
C VAL A 151 -0.66 -5.95 5.51
N THR A 152 0.04 -7.08 5.61
CA THR A 152 0.17 -8.04 4.52
C THR A 152 -0.31 -9.42 4.95
N THR A 153 -0.85 -10.19 3.99
CA THR A 153 -1.23 -11.61 4.14
C THR A 153 -0.38 -12.51 3.26
N ALA A 154 -0.54 -13.82 3.39
CA ALA A 154 -0.15 -14.73 2.33
C ALA A 154 -0.81 -14.32 1.01
N ALA A 155 -0.14 -14.52 -0.09
CA ALA A 155 -0.74 -14.29 -1.41
C ALA A 155 -1.85 -15.31 -1.67
N ASN A 156 -2.93 -14.89 -2.35
CA ASN A 156 -3.88 -15.84 -2.96
C ASN A 156 -3.22 -16.56 -4.15
N ALA A 157 -3.89 -17.53 -4.75
CA ALA A 157 -3.31 -18.35 -5.81
C ALA A 157 -2.82 -17.49 -7.00
N ARG A 158 -3.63 -16.49 -7.41
CA ARG A 158 -3.27 -15.58 -8.52
C ARG A 158 -2.03 -14.74 -8.22
N MET A 159 -1.95 -14.11 -7.04
CA MET A 159 -0.83 -13.25 -6.66
C MET A 159 0.44 -14.04 -6.32
N SER A 160 0.32 -15.31 -5.95
CA SER A 160 1.47 -16.18 -5.65
C SER A 160 2.41 -16.37 -6.85
N ASN A 161 1.92 -16.16 -8.08
CA ASN A 161 2.74 -16.15 -9.29
C ASN A 161 3.78 -15.02 -9.30
N LEU A 162 3.54 -13.94 -8.56
CA LEU A 162 4.43 -12.78 -8.49
C LEU A 162 5.23 -12.76 -7.19
N HIS A 163 4.56 -13.00 -6.07
CA HIS A 163 5.19 -12.92 -4.75
C HIS A 163 4.39 -13.71 -3.72
N ALA A 164 5.06 -14.30 -2.72
CA ALA A 164 4.42 -15.08 -1.65
C ALA A 164 3.53 -14.24 -0.69
N ARG A 165 3.58 -12.91 -0.79
CA ARG A 165 2.82 -11.98 0.07
C ARG A 165 2.09 -10.96 -0.79
N MET A 166 0.92 -10.50 -0.28
CA MET A 166 0.16 -9.38 -0.86
C MET A 166 -0.31 -8.42 0.24
N PRO A 167 -0.58 -7.14 -0.08
CA PRO A 167 -1.28 -6.25 0.84
C PRO A 167 -2.64 -6.82 1.22
N LEU A 168 -3.05 -6.64 2.48
CA LEU A 168 -4.42 -6.89 2.89
C LEU A 168 -5.30 -5.76 2.35
N VAL A 169 -6.13 -6.06 1.35
CA VAL A 169 -7.10 -5.12 0.80
C VAL A 169 -8.40 -5.24 1.58
N ILE A 170 -8.90 -4.14 2.09
CA ILE A 170 -10.20 -4.06 2.77
C ILE A 170 -11.23 -3.57 1.75
N SER A 171 -12.32 -4.28 1.61
CA SER A 171 -13.44 -3.86 0.77
C SER A 171 -14.28 -2.76 1.43
N PRO A 172 -14.94 -1.88 0.65
CA PRO A 172 -15.64 -0.69 1.18
C PRO A 172 -16.64 -0.98 2.29
N GLU A 173 -17.39 -2.07 2.20
CA GLU A 173 -18.37 -2.51 3.22
C GLU A 173 -17.72 -2.89 4.55
N ASN A 174 -16.41 -3.17 4.55
CA ASN A 174 -15.65 -3.55 5.74
C ASN A 174 -14.78 -2.41 6.30
N TYR A 175 -14.80 -1.21 5.70
CA TYR A 175 -14.01 -0.07 6.19
C TYR A 175 -14.35 0.30 7.63
N ALA A 176 -15.64 0.35 7.97
CA ALA A 176 -16.08 0.67 9.33
C ALA A 176 -15.58 -0.34 10.36
N LEU A 177 -15.60 -1.63 10.00
CA LEU A 177 -15.10 -2.68 10.88
C LEU A 177 -13.58 -2.62 11.04
N TRP A 178 -12.84 -2.41 9.93
CA TRP A 178 -11.40 -2.27 10.00
C TRP A 178 -10.97 -1.06 10.83
N LEU A 179 -11.61 0.08 10.64
CA LEU A 179 -11.30 1.32 11.35
C LEU A 179 -11.77 1.32 12.83
N GLY A 180 -12.58 0.34 13.23
CA GLY A 180 -13.10 0.23 14.60
C GLY A 180 -14.40 1.00 14.85
N GLU A 181 -15.04 1.53 13.81
CA GLU A 181 -16.31 2.25 13.86
C GLU A 181 -17.50 1.31 14.13
N ALA A 182 -17.41 0.07 13.66
CA ALA A 182 -18.42 -0.98 13.83
C ALA A 182 -18.10 -1.95 15.00
N GLY A 183 -17.29 -1.51 15.97
CA GLY A 183 -16.94 -2.31 17.15
C GLY A 183 -15.81 -3.31 16.90
N HIS A 184 -15.97 -4.54 17.44
CA HIS A 184 -14.92 -5.56 17.43
C HIS A 184 -15.03 -6.53 16.23
N GLY A 185 -13.94 -7.26 15.93
CA GLY A 185 -13.96 -8.33 14.93
C GLY A 185 -13.12 -8.05 13.68
N ALA A 186 -12.33 -6.98 13.63
CA ALA A 186 -11.44 -6.67 12.49
C ALA A 186 -10.46 -7.82 12.17
N ALA A 187 -10.11 -8.66 13.15
CA ALA A 187 -9.22 -9.80 12.94
C ALA A 187 -9.75 -10.80 11.87
N ARG A 188 -11.07 -10.94 11.72
CA ARG A 188 -11.67 -11.79 10.68
C ARG A 188 -11.40 -11.34 9.26
N LEU A 189 -11.05 -10.06 9.08
CA LEU A 189 -10.70 -9.49 7.79
C LEU A 189 -9.25 -9.79 7.38
N MET A 190 -8.42 -10.30 8.29
CA MET A 190 -7.00 -10.56 8.07
C MET A 190 -6.76 -11.88 7.30
N GLN A 191 -7.40 -12.00 6.13
CA GLN A 191 -7.31 -13.13 5.23
C GLN A 191 -6.93 -12.65 3.81
N PRO A 192 -6.32 -13.50 2.98
CA PRO A 192 -6.11 -13.17 1.58
C PRO A 192 -7.43 -12.78 0.90
N GLY A 193 -7.40 -11.73 0.08
CA GLY A 193 -8.55 -11.35 -0.74
C GLY A 193 -8.86 -12.39 -1.83
N ALA A 194 -10.08 -12.32 -2.38
CA ALA A 194 -10.49 -13.15 -3.51
C ALA A 194 -9.54 -12.96 -4.71
N GLU A 195 -9.42 -14.00 -5.55
CA GLU A 195 -8.47 -13.99 -6.68
C GLU A 195 -8.83 -12.93 -7.73
N GLU A 196 -10.12 -12.67 -7.90
CA GLU A 196 -10.67 -11.72 -8.86
C GLU A 196 -10.52 -10.26 -8.41
N LEU A 197 -10.11 -10.00 -7.17
CA LEU A 197 -9.99 -8.65 -6.61
C LEU A 197 -8.91 -7.85 -7.30
N LEU A 198 -7.78 -8.49 -7.62
CA LEU A 198 -6.60 -7.86 -8.19
C LEU A 198 -6.28 -8.40 -9.57
N ASP A 199 -5.81 -7.51 -10.42
CA ASP A 199 -5.20 -7.83 -11.70
C ASP A 199 -3.78 -7.29 -11.77
N TYR A 200 -2.98 -7.78 -12.72
CA TYR A 200 -1.60 -7.34 -12.87
C TYR A 200 -1.12 -7.46 -14.32
N HIS A 201 -0.18 -6.61 -14.66
CA HIS A 201 0.52 -6.67 -15.94
C HIS A 201 1.98 -6.23 -15.78
N ARG A 202 2.81 -6.69 -16.71
CA ARG A 202 4.22 -6.33 -16.77
C ARG A 202 4.38 -4.88 -17.20
N VAL A 203 5.35 -4.17 -16.61
CA VAL A 203 5.64 -2.77 -16.91
C VAL A 203 7.11 -2.57 -17.27
N ASP A 204 7.46 -1.35 -17.71
CA ASP A 204 8.82 -0.99 -18.14
C ASP A 204 9.83 -1.14 -16.99
N ARG A 205 10.94 -1.84 -17.23
CA ARG A 205 12.06 -2.02 -16.30
C ARG A 205 12.74 -0.72 -15.88
N ALA A 206 12.50 0.40 -16.56
CA ALA A 206 12.99 1.69 -16.14
C ALA A 206 12.57 2.07 -14.71
N ILE A 207 11.46 1.49 -14.19
CA ILE A 207 11.06 1.67 -12.78
C ILE A 207 12.10 1.11 -11.81
N ASN A 208 12.91 0.14 -12.18
CA ASN A 208 13.88 -0.48 -11.27
C ASN A 208 14.85 0.55 -10.69
N GLY A 209 15.31 1.49 -11.51
CA GLY A 209 16.19 2.60 -11.11
C GLY A 209 15.48 3.90 -10.76
N ALA A 210 14.16 4.00 -10.96
CA ALA A 210 13.44 5.26 -10.80
C ALA A 210 13.41 5.73 -9.34
N LYS A 211 13.75 7.01 -9.14
CA LYS A 211 13.78 7.67 -7.82
C LYS A 211 12.72 8.76 -7.67
N THR A 212 11.98 9.07 -8.73
CA THR A 212 11.00 10.16 -8.82
C THR A 212 9.63 9.65 -9.24
N ASP A 213 8.63 10.50 -9.18
CA ASP A 213 7.24 10.24 -9.58
C ASP A 213 6.89 10.84 -10.96
N ASP A 214 7.87 11.38 -11.68
CA ASP A 214 7.74 12.19 -12.89
C ASP A 214 7.37 11.40 -14.14
N ARG A 215 7.53 10.08 -14.12
CA ARG A 215 7.18 9.19 -15.23
C ARG A 215 6.05 8.23 -14.86
N ASP A 216 5.17 7.97 -15.83
CA ASP A 216 4.13 6.95 -15.71
C ASP A 216 4.69 5.57 -16.02
N PHE A 217 4.84 4.76 -14.97
CA PHE A 217 5.25 3.36 -15.04
C PHE A 217 4.08 2.37 -14.91
N THR A 218 2.84 2.86 -14.84
CA THR A 218 1.68 1.99 -14.62
C THR A 218 1.16 1.33 -15.90
N ARG A 219 1.64 1.76 -17.07
CA ARG A 219 1.17 1.27 -18.36
C ARG A 219 1.70 -0.13 -18.67
N PRO A 220 0.85 -1.00 -19.23
CA PRO A 220 1.29 -2.30 -19.69
C PRO A 220 2.47 -2.18 -20.66
N LEU A 221 3.44 -3.07 -20.51
CA LEU A 221 4.49 -3.23 -21.50
C LEU A 221 3.85 -3.76 -22.79
N ILE A 222 3.78 -2.92 -23.81
CA ILE A 222 3.34 -3.36 -25.14
C ILE A 222 4.42 -4.30 -25.65
N ALA A 223 4.06 -5.58 -25.85
CA ALA A 223 4.95 -6.50 -26.55
C ALA A 223 5.30 -5.86 -27.87
N SER A 224 6.58 -5.55 -28.10
CA SER A 224 7.06 -5.08 -29.39
C SER A 224 6.74 -6.17 -30.41
N GLY A 225 5.60 -6.03 -31.10
CA GLY A 225 5.18 -6.92 -32.17
C GLY A 225 6.30 -7.02 -33.18
N ASN A 226 6.70 -8.24 -33.48
CA ASN A 226 7.63 -8.54 -34.56
C ASN A 226 7.00 -8.02 -35.87
N PRO A 227 7.55 -6.98 -36.54
CA PRO A 227 6.95 -6.43 -37.77
C PRO A 227 7.13 -7.33 -39.00
N ARG A 228 7.34 -8.66 -38.85
CA ARG A 228 7.59 -9.62 -39.93
C ARG A 228 6.49 -10.68 -40.10
N ALA A 229 5.22 -10.33 -39.99
CA ALA A 229 4.13 -11.27 -40.27
C ALA A 229 3.02 -10.70 -41.16
N THR A 230 3.36 -9.75 -42.05
CA THR A 230 2.43 -9.35 -43.16
C THR A 230 3.20 -9.06 -44.43
N ALA A 231 3.81 -10.09 -45.00
CA ALA A 231 4.21 -10.10 -46.38
C ALA A 231 4.18 -11.56 -46.87
N ASN A 232 2.97 -12.04 -47.19
CA ASN A 232 2.68 -13.10 -48.16
C ASN A 232 1.19 -13.47 -48.04
N LEU A 233 0.37 -12.77 -48.79
CA LEU A 233 -0.79 -13.30 -49.55
C LEU A 233 -1.07 -12.33 -50.69
#